data_bfe873cf358c246b6be5ae2f37d19e5c
#
_entry.id   bfe873cf358c246b6be5ae2f37d19e5c
#
_cell.length_a   1.000
_cell.length_b   1.000
_cell.length_c   1.000
_cell.angle_alpha   90.00
_cell.angle_beta   90.00
_cell.angle_gamma   90.00
#
_symmetry.space_group_name_H-M   'P 1'
#
loop_
_entity.id
_entity.type
_entity.pdbx_description
1 polymer ?
#
loop_
_entity_poly.entity_id
_entity_poly.type
_entity_poly.pdbx_seq_one_letter_code
_entity_poly.pdbx_strand_id
1 'polypeptide(L)'
;GPILGALYGPVALIWIVLGCIFAGAVHDYFSGMLSVRYEGQSVPDVVGRNLGNGFKQFMRGFSVILLILVGVVFFLGPAALLQSLTGIDLKVLIGCIIAYYFLATILPVDKIIGRIYPLFGAILIFMAVGLIVMLMVKGYELFPQKTFENISPQNLPLWPLMFITIACGAVSGFHATQSPMMARCLPSEKYGRSVFFGSMIAEGVIALIWATLAISFFHSPDALNKVLAEGGPGLVVNRVSTALLGHVGGLLAIIGVVVLPITSGDTAFRSARLIIADIFKLSQKERFKRLVIAVPLFSVGFLISLSDFGLIWRYFGWANQTLATVVLWTAAVYLVREKKLHWVATIPAIFMTAVVTTFIANSGIGFNLPMPIATSIGIGLYNKATTSPEGALLNALAASEKAA
;
A
#
# COMPACT_ATOMS: atom_id res chain seq x y z
N GLY A 1 -0.45 -6.05 5.82
CA GLY A 1 -1.67 -6.34 5.06
C GLY A 1 -2.01 -7.84 5.05
N PRO A 2 -1.30 -8.68 4.27
CA PRO A 2 -1.68 -10.11 4.12
C PRO A 2 -1.74 -10.88 5.43
N ILE A 3 -0.79 -10.66 6.34
CA ILE A 3 -0.75 -11.32 7.66
C ILE A 3 -1.95 -10.88 8.53
N LEU A 4 -2.30 -9.59 8.53
CA LEU A 4 -3.50 -9.11 9.20
C LEU A 4 -4.77 -9.65 8.55
N GLY A 5 -4.75 -9.78 7.22
CA GLY A 5 -5.83 -10.40 6.45
C GLY A 5 -6.05 -11.87 6.78
N ALA A 6 -5.01 -12.58 7.19
CA ALA A 6 -5.11 -13.98 7.60
C ALA A 6 -6.03 -14.22 8.81
N LEU A 7 -6.32 -13.18 9.62
CA LEU A 7 -7.33 -13.24 10.67
C LEU A 7 -8.76 -13.52 10.15
N TYR A 8 -9.06 -13.14 8.90
CA TYR A 8 -10.34 -13.46 8.27
C TYR A 8 -10.42 -14.89 7.73
N GLY A 9 -9.29 -15.61 7.73
CA GLY A 9 -9.20 -16.96 7.19
C GLY A 9 -9.01 -17.00 5.66
N PRO A 10 -9.29 -18.15 5.03
CA PRO A 10 -9.02 -18.39 3.60
C PRO A 10 -9.72 -17.42 2.63
N VAL A 11 -10.81 -16.77 3.04
CA VAL A 11 -11.49 -15.74 2.22
C VAL A 11 -10.57 -14.58 1.85
N ALA A 12 -9.59 -14.27 2.69
CA ALA A 12 -8.58 -13.24 2.41
C ALA A 12 -7.73 -13.55 1.17
N LEU A 13 -7.46 -14.84 0.91
CA LEU A 13 -6.69 -15.29 -0.26
C LEU A 13 -7.44 -14.99 -1.57
N ILE A 14 -8.77 -15.14 -1.56
CA ILE A 14 -9.62 -14.81 -2.72
C ILE A 14 -9.46 -13.33 -3.06
N TRP A 15 -9.51 -12.45 -2.06
CA TRP A 15 -9.31 -11.02 -2.28
C TRP A 15 -7.90 -10.71 -2.78
N ILE A 16 -6.86 -11.33 -2.24
CA ILE A 16 -5.49 -11.12 -2.72
C ILE A 16 -5.38 -11.49 -4.21
N VAL A 17 -5.91 -12.65 -4.61
CA VAL A 17 -5.88 -13.10 -6.02
C VAL A 17 -6.66 -12.16 -6.92
N LEU A 18 -7.95 -11.98 -6.64
CA LEU A 18 -8.83 -11.18 -7.51
C LEU A 18 -8.45 -9.69 -7.48
N GLY A 19 -8.16 -9.16 -6.31
CA GLY A 19 -7.74 -7.78 -6.13
C GLY A 19 -6.42 -7.49 -6.85
N CYS A 20 -5.43 -8.38 -6.73
CA CYS A 20 -4.14 -8.24 -7.39
C CYS A 20 -4.29 -8.22 -8.93
N ILE A 21 -5.01 -9.21 -9.50
CA ILE A 21 -5.12 -9.36 -10.95
C ILE A 21 -5.98 -8.26 -11.57
N PHE A 22 -7.17 -8.03 -11.02
CA PHE A 22 -8.20 -7.19 -11.64
C PHE A 22 -8.18 -5.73 -11.19
N ALA A 23 -7.59 -5.44 -10.04
CA ALA A 23 -7.48 -4.07 -9.53
C ALA A 23 -6.02 -3.61 -9.45
N GLY A 24 -5.16 -4.30 -8.71
CA GLY A 24 -3.80 -3.87 -8.43
C GLY A 24 -2.91 -3.80 -9.66
N ALA A 25 -2.85 -4.87 -10.44
CA ALA A 25 -2.01 -4.92 -11.63
C ALA A 25 -2.49 -3.93 -12.72
N VAL A 26 -3.80 -3.72 -12.82
CA VAL A 26 -4.38 -2.68 -13.70
C VAL A 26 -4.02 -1.29 -13.19
N HIS A 27 -4.20 -1.03 -11.89
CA HIS A 27 -3.83 0.22 -11.23
C HIS A 27 -2.36 0.58 -11.47
N ASP A 28 -1.46 -0.35 -11.17
CA ASP A 28 -0.02 -0.13 -11.27
C ASP A 28 0.43 0.06 -12.71
N TYR A 29 -0.12 -0.75 -13.63
CA TYR A 29 0.15 -0.59 -15.06
C TYR A 29 -0.23 0.80 -15.57
N PHE A 30 -1.44 1.27 -15.30
CA PHE A 30 -1.87 2.58 -15.78
C PHE A 30 -1.21 3.72 -15.03
N SER A 31 -0.98 3.63 -13.72
CA SER A 31 -0.25 4.68 -13.00
C SER A 31 1.17 4.87 -13.56
N GLY A 32 1.86 3.78 -13.86
CA GLY A 32 3.20 3.81 -14.44
C GLY A 32 3.19 4.27 -15.91
N MET A 33 2.38 3.66 -16.75
CA MET A 33 2.36 3.95 -18.18
C MET A 33 1.83 5.34 -18.51
N LEU A 34 0.86 5.86 -17.76
CA LEU A 34 0.43 7.25 -17.91
C LEU A 34 1.55 8.22 -17.51
N SER A 35 2.30 7.90 -16.45
CA SER A 35 3.47 8.70 -16.09
C SER A 35 4.55 8.66 -17.19
N VAL A 36 4.83 7.49 -17.77
CA VAL A 36 5.76 7.36 -18.92
C VAL A 36 5.31 8.24 -20.08
N ARG A 37 4.03 8.16 -20.47
CA ARG A 37 3.47 8.95 -21.58
C ARG A 37 3.44 10.44 -21.33
N TYR A 38 3.40 10.86 -20.07
CA TYR A 38 3.46 12.24 -19.66
C TYR A 38 4.84 12.63 -19.12
N GLU A 39 5.91 12.05 -19.70
CA GLU A 39 7.31 12.41 -19.46
C GLU A 39 7.72 12.32 -17.98
N GLY A 40 7.20 11.34 -17.26
CA GLY A 40 7.51 11.11 -15.85
C GLY A 40 6.80 12.08 -14.89
N GLN A 41 5.65 12.64 -15.29
CA GLN A 41 4.87 13.52 -14.40
C GLN A 41 4.42 12.82 -13.14
N SER A 42 4.26 13.61 -12.07
CA SER A 42 3.75 13.15 -10.78
C SER A 42 2.30 12.67 -10.86
N VAL A 43 1.89 11.82 -9.91
CA VAL A 43 0.48 11.34 -9.86
C VAL A 43 -0.53 12.48 -9.84
N PRO A 44 -0.37 13.54 -9.01
CA PRO A 44 -1.30 14.66 -9.05
C PRO A 44 -1.41 15.34 -10.41
N ASP A 45 -0.30 15.42 -11.16
CA ASP A 45 -0.31 16.02 -12.50
C ASP A 45 -1.00 15.13 -13.52
N VAL A 46 -0.74 13.81 -13.48
CA VAL A 46 -1.42 12.81 -14.32
C VAL A 46 -2.93 12.81 -14.05
N VAL A 47 -3.32 12.85 -12.78
CA VAL A 47 -4.73 12.95 -12.36
C VAL A 47 -5.34 14.26 -12.88
N GLY A 48 -4.62 15.37 -12.71
CA GLY A 48 -5.09 16.67 -13.16
C GLY A 48 -5.35 16.77 -14.67
N ARG A 49 -4.54 16.10 -15.49
CA ARG A 49 -4.73 16.04 -16.95
C ARG A 49 -6.00 15.28 -17.36
N ASN A 50 -6.39 14.30 -16.57
CA ASN A 50 -7.51 13.41 -16.89
C ASN A 50 -8.81 13.78 -16.14
N LEU A 51 -8.73 14.18 -14.88
CA LEU A 51 -9.88 14.48 -14.02
C LEU A 51 -10.05 15.97 -13.67
N GLY A 52 -9.15 16.82 -14.18
CA GLY A 52 -9.23 18.26 -14.00
C GLY A 52 -8.48 18.80 -12.77
N ASN A 53 -8.39 20.14 -12.71
CA ASN A 53 -7.53 20.83 -11.75
C ASN A 53 -7.98 20.66 -10.28
N GLY A 54 -9.29 20.55 -10.03
CA GLY A 54 -9.80 20.27 -8.67
C GLY A 54 -9.24 18.98 -8.08
N PHE A 55 -9.28 17.90 -8.86
CA PHE A 55 -8.66 16.62 -8.48
C PHE A 55 -7.14 16.69 -8.35
N LYS A 56 -6.46 17.50 -9.19
CA LYS A 56 -5.02 17.74 -9.06
C LYS A 56 -4.67 18.30 -7.68
N GLN A 57 -5.38 19.36 -7.25
CA GLN A 57 -5.11 19.99 -5.94
C GLN A 57 -5.46 19.07 -4.78
N PHE A 58 -6.59 18.36 -4.85
CA PHE A 58 -6.95 17.33 -3.89
C PHE A 58 -5.83 16.28 -3.77
N MET A 59 -5.38 15.74 -4.89
CA MET A 59 -4.33 14.70 -4.92
C MET A 59 -2.99 15.19 -4.40
N ARG A 60 -2.64 16.46 -4.59
CA ARG A 60 -1.42 17.04 -4.01
C ARG A 60 -1.41 16.96 -2.49
N GLY A 61 -2.45 17.45 -1.83
CA GLY A 61 -2.57 17.38 -0.37
C GLY A 61 -2.73 15.94 0.13
N PHE A 62 -3.62 15.18 -0.50
CA PHE A 62 -3.94 13.82 -0.10
C PHE A 62 -2.76 12.85 -0.22
N SER A 63 -1.96 12.96 -1.31
CA SER A 63 -0.75 12.16 -1.48
C SER A 63 0.31 12.47 -0.41
N VAL A 64 0.45 13.74 0.01
CA VAL A 64 1.38 14.09 1.10
C VAL A 64 0.94 13.45 2.41
N ILE A 65 -0.35 13.51 2.75
CA ILE A 65 -0.88 12.86 3.95
C ILE A 65 -0.65 11.35 3.91
N LEU A 66 -1.00 10.70 2.79
CA LEU A 66 -0.76 9.27 2.62
C LEU A 66 0.72 8.93 2.80
N LEU A 67 1.63 9.67 2.16
CA LEU A 67 3.07 9.39 2.20
C LEU A 67 3.68 9.57 3.60
N ILE A 68 3.15 10.50 4.39
CA ILE A 68 3.51 10.61 5.82
C ILE A 68 3.05 9.36 6.58
N LEU A 69 1.79 8.94 6.39
CA LEU A 69 1.26 7.74 7.04
C LEU A 69 2.03 6.47 6.64
N VAL A 70 2.37 6.33 5.36
CA VAL A 70 3.25 5.25 4.85
C VAL A 70 4.59 5.25 5.58
N GLY A 71 5.24 6.41 5.62
CA GLY A 71 6.51 6.56 6.31
C GLY A 71 6.43 6.16 7.78
N VAL A 72 5.37 6.59 8.48
CA VAL A 72 5.12 6.25 9.89
C VAL A 72 4.94 4.76 10.09
N VAL A 73 4.08 4.11 9.31
CA VAL A 73 3.86 2.65 9.39
C VAL A 73 5.16 1.88 9.12
N PHE A 74 5.96 2.35 8.16
CA PHE A 74 7.19 1.68 7.75
C PHE A 74 8.38 1.89 8.69
N PHE A 75 8.33 2.81 9.62
CA PHE A 75 9.30 2.83 10.71
C PHE A 75 8.76 2.22 12.02
N LEU A 76 7.46 2.32 12.29
CA LEU A 76 6.86 1.71 13.49
C LEU A 76 6.93 0.18 13.48
N GLY A 77 6.65 -0.46 12.33
CA GLY A 77 6.71 -1.92 12.21
C GLY A 77 8.09 -2.50 12.59
N PRO A 78 9.18 -2.05 11.92
CA PRO A 78 10.54 -2.42 12.30
C PRO A 78 10.91 -2.09 13.76
N ALA A 79 10.53 -0.90 14.25
CA ALA A 79 10.83 -0.50 15.63
C ALA A 79 10.15 -1.43 16.64
N ALA A 80 8.87 -1.79 16.43
CA ALA A 80 8.14 -2.72 17.29
C ALA A 80 8.77 -4.12 17.29
N LEU A 81 9.19 -4.63 16.12
CA LEU A 81 9.90 -5.90 16.03
C LEU A 81 11.23 -5.84 16.78
N LEU A 82 12.05 -4.81 16.55
CA LEU A 82 13.33 -4.64 17.24
C LEU A 82 13.13 -4.53 18.75
N GLN A 83 12.13 -3.80 19.22
CA GLN A 83 11.76 -3.73 20.63
C GLN A 83 11.47 -5.13 21.21
N SER A 84 10.65 -5.92 20.52
CA SER A 84 10.29 -7.27 20.99
C SER A 84 11.48 -8.23 21.03
N LEU A 85 12.51 -8.01 20.21
CA LEU A 85 13.71 -8.86 20.16
C LEU A 85 14.84 -8.40 21.07
N THR A 86 14.97 -7.08 21.28
CA THR A 86 16.13 -6.49 21.99
C THR A 86 15.78 -5.94 23.37
N GLY A 87 14.49 -5.68 23.64
CA GLY A 87 14.04 -4.99 24.85
C GLY A 87 14.33 -3.48 24.89
N ILE A 88 14.92 -2.92 23.82
CA ILE A 88 15.20 -1.47 23.74
C ILE A 88 13.89 -0.70 23.62
N ASP A 89 13.81 0.44 24.30
CA ASP A 89 12.62 1.30 24.28
C ASP A 89 12.23 1.72 22.85
N LEU A 90 10.92 1.64 22.55
CA LEU A 90 10.36 1.93 21.23
C LEU A 90 10.71 3.33 20.74
N LYS A 91 10.68 4.34 21.62
CA LYS A 91 10.97 5.73 21.25
C LYS A 91 12.44 5.92 20.85
N VAL A 92 13.35 5.19 21.49
CA VAL A 92 14.79 5.19 21.13
C VAL A 92 14.97 4.62 19.72
N LEU A 93 14.32 3.48 19.44
CA LEU A 93 14.37 2.82 18.12
C LEU A 93 13.77 3.70 17.02
N ILE A 94 12.63 4.33 17.28
CA ILE A 94 12.01 5.30 16.35
C ILE A 94 12.98 6.48 16.12
N GLY A 95 13.57 7.01 17.18
CA GLY A 95 14.56 8.09 17.09
C GLY A 95 15.76 7.73 16.21
N CYS A 96 16.30 6.52 16.35
CA CYS A 96 17.38 6.00 15.50
C CYS A 96 16.99 5.91 14.02
N ILE A 97 15.77 5.41 13.72
CA ILE A 97 15.29 5.30 12.33
C ILE A 97 15.07 6.70 11.73
N ILE A 98 14.49 7.63 12.46
CA ILE A 98 14.30 9.01 12.00
C ILE A 98 15.64 9.71 11.79
N ALA A 99 16.63 9.48 12.67
CA ALA A 99 17.99 9.98 12.48
C ALA A 99 18.63 9.43 11.19
N TYR A 100 18.39 8.15 10.88
CA TYR A 100 18.79 7.57 9.60
C TYR A 100 18.11 8.29 8.42
N TYR A 101 16.78 8.54 8.47
CA TYR A 101 16.06 9.26 7.41
C TYR A 101 16.59 10.68 7.21
N PHE A 102 16.94 11.35 8.30
CA PHE A 102 17.56 12.66 8.25
C PHE A 102 18.93 12.60 7.54
N LEU A 103 19.78 11.65 7.91
CA LEU A 103 21.06 11.42 7.23
C LEU A 103 20.89 11.07 5.76
N ALA A 104 19.94 10.20 5.42
CA ALA A 104 19.61 9.81 4.05
C ALA A 104 19.12 11.01 3.19
N THR A 105 18.50 12.01 3.81
CA THR A 105 18.09 13.24 3.12
C THR A 105 19.31 14.10 2.71
N ILE A 106 20.39 14.10 3.50
CA ILE A 106 21.59 14.90 3.27
C ILE A 106 22.61 14.17 2.39
N LEU A 107 22.82 12.89 2.68
CA LEU A 107 23.82 12.04 2.02
C LEU A 107 23.26 11.40 0.73
N PRO A 108 24.10 11.08 -0.25
CA PRO A 108 23.68 10.36 -1.46
C PRO A 108 23.52 8.85 -1.19
N VAL A 109 22.74 8.50 -0.16
CA VAL A 109 22.51 7.11 0.29
C VAL A 109 21.90 6.25 -0.82
N ASP A 110 21.17 6.88 -1.74
CA ASP A 110 20.55 6.22 -2.91
C ASP A 110 21.54 5.43 -3.76
N LYS A 111 22.77 5.95 -3.92
CA LYS A 111 23.81 5.29 -4.72
C LYS A 111 24.31 4.00 -4.05
N ILE A 112 24.30 3.96 -2.72
CA ILE A 112 24.72 2.79 -1.94
C ILE A 112 23.58 1.79 -1.86
N ILE A 113 22.41 2.22 -1.43
CA ILE A 113 21.24 1.38 -1.27
C ILE A 113 20.80 0.80 -2.62
N GLY A 114 20.78 1.60 -3.69
CA GLY A 114 20.39 1.13 -5.02
C GLY A 114 21.22 -0.04 -5.56
N ARG A 115 22.47 -0.20 -5.13
CA ARG A 115 23.30 -1.36 -5.46
C ARG A 115 22.96 -2.59 -4.62
N ILE A 116 22.44 -2.41 -3.42
CA ILE A 116 22.15 -3.48 -2.47
C ILE A 116 20.69 -3.97 -2.62
N TYR A 117 19.78 -3.16 -3.16
CA TYR A 117 18.37 -3.52 -3.37
C TYR A 117 18.15 -4.86 -4.10
N PRO A 118 18.85 -5.18 -5.20
CA PRO A 118 18.68 -6.48 -5.85
C PRO A 118 18.99 -7.65 -4.93
N LEU A 119 20.00 -7.50 -4.06
CA LEU A 119 20.34 -8.52 -3.07
C LEU A 119 19.22 -8.69 -2.04
N PHE A 120 18.66 -7.58 -1.51
CA PHE A 120 17.54 -7.65 -0.57
C PHE A 120 16.30 -8.28 -1.22
N GLY A 121 16.02 -7.95 -2.48
CA GLY A 121 14.94 -8.58 -3.24
C GLY A 121 15.15 -10.09 -3.39
N ALA A 122 16.36 -10.53 -3.73
CA ALA A 122 16.72 -11.95 -3.84
C ALA A 122 16.56 -12.67 -2.49
N ILE A 123 17.02 -12.07 -1.38
CA ILE A 123 16.87 -12.60 -0.02
C ILE A 123 15.38 -12.75 0.33
N LEU A 124 14.54 -11.74 0.03
CA LEU A 124 13.11 -11.79 0.29
C LEU A 124 12.41 -12.92 -0.48
N ILE A 125 12.72 -13.07 -1.76
CA ILE A 125 12.16 -14.14 -2.60
C ILE A 125 12.63 -15.51 -2.08
N PHE A 126 13.92 -15.66 -1.80
CA PHE A 126 14.48 -16.89 -1.23
C PHE A 126 13.82 -17.26 0.09
N MET A 127 13.64 -16.28 0.98
CA MET A 127 12.95 -16.47 2.26
C MET A 127 11.49 -16.90 2.04
N ALA A 128 10.73 -16.18 1.19
CA ALA A 128 9.32 -16.48 0.96
C ALA A 128 9.12 -17.89 0.37
N VAL A 129 9.90 -18.24 -0.65
CA VAL A 129 9.87 -19.58 -1.27
C VAL A 129 10.36 -20.65 -0.30
N GLY A 130 11.45 -20.39 0.41
CA GLY A 130 11.99 -21.32 1.40
C GLY A 130 10.99 -21.61 2.53
N LEU A 131 10.26 -20.59 3.02
CA LEU A 131 9.28 -20.76 4.07
C LEU A 131 8.08 -21.59 3.63
N ILE A 132 7.52 -21.35 2.45
CA ILE A 132 6.38 -22.14 1.96
C ILE A 132 6.79 -23.60 1.68
N VAL A 133 7.98 -23.82 1.15
CA VAL A 133 8.52 -25.17 0.96
C VAL A 133 8.73 -25.88 2.29
N MET A 134 9.34 -25.21 3.28
CA MET A 134 9.56 -25.79 4.60
C MET A 134 8.28 -26.02 5.39
N LEU A 135 7.25 -25.19 5.18
CA LEU A 135 5.92 -25.42 5.73
C LEU A 135 5.37 -26.78 5.25
N MET A 136 5.46 -27.05 3.95
CA MET A 136 5.01 -28.32 3.35
C MET A 136 5.89 -29.51 3.79
N VAL A 137 7.21 -29.36 3.81
CA VAL A 137 8.15 -30.42 4.22
C VAL A 137 7.95 -30.83 5.67
N LYS A 138 7.62 -29.87 6.54
CA LYS A 138 7.31 -30.14 7.96
C LYS A 138 5.88 -30.67 8.19
N GLY A 139 5.11 -30.90 7.13
CA GLY A 139 3.79 -31.52 7.20
C GLY A 139 2.67 -30.60 7.70
N TYR A 140 2.85 -29.28 7.65
CA TYR A 140 1.77 -28.35 7.97
C TYR A 140 0.68 -28.41 6.89
N GLU A 141 -0.58 -28.45 7.32
CA GLU A 141 -1.71 -28.36 6.41
C GLU A 141 -1.80 -26.92 5.85
N LEU A 142 -1.84 -26.78 4.50
CA LEU A 142 -1.83 -25.46 3.88
C LEU A 142 -3.08 -24.62 4.21
N PHE A 143 -4.22 -25.27 4.43
CA PHE A 143 -5.49 -24.62 4.75
C PHE A 143 -6.20 -25.42 5.83
N PRO A 144 -5.81 -25.29 7.12
CA PRO A 144 -6.42 -26.04 8.21
C PRO A 144 -7.89 -25.67 8.42
N GLN A 145 -8.28 -24.42 8.09
CA GLN A 145 -9.68 -24.00 8.06
C GLN A 145 -10.25 -24.20 6.66
N LYS A 146 -11.16 -25.14 6.49
CA LYS A 146 -11.80 -25.48 5.21
C LYS A 146 -13.09 -24.69 4.97
N THR A 147 -13.14 -23.43 5.41
CA THR A 147 -14.29 -22.56 5.24
C THR A 147 -13.90 -21.24 4.60
N PHE A 148 -14.81 -20.68 3.80
CA PHE A 148 -14.69 -19.30 3.31
C PHE A 148 -15.53 -18.32 4.13
N GLU A 149 -16.03 -18.75 5.26
CA GLU A 149 -16.69 -17.88 6.21
C GLU A 149 -15.70 -16.98 6.93
N ASN A 150 -16.18 -15.89 7.49
CA ASN A 150 -15.40 -15.02 8.33
C ASN A 150 -15.12 -15.68 9.68
N ILE A 151 -13.88 -16.01 9.93
CA ILE A 151 -13.43 -16.63 11.18
C ILE A 151 -12.62 -15.68 12.06
N SER A 152 -12.75 -14.37 11.85
CA SER A 152 -12.04 -13.36 12.63
C SER A 152 -12.39 -13.46 14.12
N PRO A 153 -11.40 -13.59 15.04
CA PRO A 153 -11.64 -13.70 16.48
C PRO A 153 -12.32 -12.47 17.08
N GLN A 154 -12.21 -11.33 16.40
CA GLN A 154 -12.78 -10.05 16.81
C GLN A 154 -14.13 -9.77 16.13
N ASN A 155 -14.70 -10.72 15.40
CA ASN A 155 -15.91 -10.55 14.60
C ASN A 155 -15.84 -9.31 13.67
N LEU A 156 -14.66 -8.98 13.18
CA LEU A 156 -14.46 -7.86 12.27
C LEU A 156 -15.21 -8.12 10.96
N PRO A 157 -15.99 -7.16 10.46
CA PRO A 157 -16.76 -7.36 9.24
C PRO A 157 -15.83 -7.53 8.03
N LEU A 158 -16.15 -8.49 7.14
CA LEU A 158 -15.44 -8.62 5.86
C LEU A 158 -15.59 -7.34 5.04
N TRP A 159 -16.82 -6.85 4.91
CA TRP A 159 -17.13 -5.62 4.21
C TRP A 159 -17.21 -4.42 5.17
N PRO A 160 -16.53 -3.31 4.90
CA PRO A 160 -15.49 -3.09 3.88
C PRO A 160 -14.07 -3.37 4.42
N LEU A 161 -13.94 -3.81 5.69
CA LEU A 161 -12.70 -3.73 6.47
C LEU A 161 -11.58 -4.63 5.93
N MET A 162 -11.91 -5.84 5.47
CA MET A 162 -10.91 -6.75 4.89
C MET A 162 -10.24 -6.10 3.66
N PHE A 163 -11.02 -5.45 2.80
CA PHE A 163 -10.53 -4.78 1.58
C PHE A 163 -9.65 -3.57 1.88
N ILE A 164 -9.89 -2.90 3.00
CA ILE A 164 -9.02 -1.81 3.50
C ILE A 164 -7.75 -2.37 4.14
N THR A 165 -7.86 -3.45 4.90
CA THR A 165 -6.74 -4.07 5.62
C THR A 165 -5.72 -4.70 4.68
N ILE A 166 -6.18 -5.38 3.63
CA ILE A 166 -5.32 -6.02 2.62
C ILE A 166 -5.16 -5.06 1.44
N ALA A 167 -4.37 -4.03 1.62
CA ALA A 167 -4.00 -3.09 0.57
C ALA A 167 -2.81 -3.64 -0.25
N CYS A 168 -1.66 -3.80 0.40
CA CYS A 168 -0.48 -4.39 -0.24
C CYS A 168 -0.74 -5.84 -0.65
N GLY A 169 -0.39 -6.18 -1.87
CA GLY A 169 -0.65 -7.50 -2.46
C GLY A 169 -2.00 -7.64 -3.16
N ALA A 170 -2.93 -6.69 -2.99
CA ALA A 170 -4.20 -6.63 -3.71
C ALA A 170 -4.29 -5.37 -4.58
N VAL A 171 -4.37 -4.18 -4.00
CA VAL A 171 -4.32 -2.90 -4.70
C VAL A 171 -3.76 -1.83 -3.78
N SER A 172 -2.78 -1.05 -4.23
CA SER A 172 -2.08 -0.09 -3.36
C SER A 172 -1.87 1.27 -4.04
N GLY A 173 -2.49 2.31 -3.49
CA GLY A 173 -2.29 3.69 -3.95
C GLY A 173 -0.88 4.23 -3.70
N PHE A 174 -0.16 3.67 -2.72
CA PHE A 174 1.24 4.02 -2.50
C PHE A 174 2.09 3.73 -3.74
N HIS A 175 1.82 2.64 -4.48
CA HIS A 175 2.53 2.30 -5.71
C HIS A 175 2.43 3.41 -6.75
N ALA A 176 1.27 4.03 -6.90
CA ALA A 176 1.10 5.15 -7.83
C ALA A 176 2.03 6.32 -7.48
N THR A 177 2.29 6.58 -6.20
CA THR A 177 3.21 7.66 -5.80
C THR A 177 4.67 7.37 -6.15
N GLN A 178 5.03 6.09 -6.34
CA GLN A 178 6.37 5.63 -6.73
C GLN A 178 6.51 5.46 -8.25
N SER A 179 5.42 5.21 -8.96
CA SER A 179 5.39 4.97 -10.41
C SER A 179 6.10 6.06 -11.23
N PRO A 180 5.99 7.38 -10.92
CA PRO A 180 6.71 8.41 -11.67
C PRO A 180 8.24 8.31 -11.56
N MET A 181 8.75 7.84 -10.44
CA MET A 181 10.20 7.63 -10.28
C MET A 181 10.67 6.46 -11.13
N MET A 182 9.90 5.37 -11.15
CA MET A 182 10.18 4.21 -11.99
C MET A 182 10.02 4.53 -13.48
N ALA A 183 9.00 5.31 -13.85
CA ALA A 183 8.76 5.75 -15.22
C ALA A 183 9.97 6.50 -15.82
N ARG A 184 10.61 7.34 -15.00
CA ARG A 184 11.82 8.08 -15.41
C ARG A 184 13.05 7.22 -15.59
N CYS A 185 13.06 6.01 -15.00
CA CYS A 185 14.16 5.05 -15.10
C CYS A 185 13.92 4.00 -16.18
N LEU A 186 12.73 3.98 -16.80
CA LEU A 186 12.35 2.96 -17.76
C LEU A 186 13.07 3.23 -19.12
N PRO A 187 13.89 2.28 -19.62
CA PRO A 187 14.66 2.51 -20.84
C PRO A 187 13.80 2.48 -22.11
N SER A 188 12.62 1.85 -22.07
CA SER A 188 11.67 1.77 -23.17
C SER A 188 10.28 1.40 -22.68
N GLU A 189 9.22 1.95 -23.28
CA GLU A 189 7.81 1.63 -22.97
C GLU A 189 7.47 0.14 -23.04
N LYS A 190 8.16 -0.64 -23.88
CA LYS A 190 7.96 -2.10 -24.01
C LYS A 190 8.16 -2.87 -22.70
N TYR A 191 8.93 -2.32 -21.77
CA TYR A 191 9.14 -2.90 -20.44
C TYR A 191 8.04 -2.53 -19.43
N GLY A 192 7.17 -1.60 -19.75
CA GLY A 192 6.13 -1.11 -18.85
C GLY A 192 5.22 -2.22 -18.31
N ARG A 193 4.85 -3.20 -19.17
CA ARG A 193 4.04 -4.33 -18.72
C ARG A 193 4.77 -5.19 -17.68
N SER A 194 6.03 -5.51 -17.89
CA SER A 194 6.79 -6.33 -16.93
C SER A 194 7.12 -5.57 -15.65
N VAL A 195 7.44 -4.26 -15.77
CA VAL A 195 7.84 -3.43 -14.63
C VAL A 195 6.64 -3.04 -13.77
N PHE A 196 5.51 -2.63 -14.34
CA PHE A 196 4.38 -2.17 -13.54
C PHE A 196 3.37 -3.28 -13.26
N PHE A 197 2.84 -3.95 -14.29
CA PHE A 197 1.90 -5.04 -14.12
C PHE A 197 2.57 -6.27 -13.50
N GLY A 198 3.72 -6.68 -14.02
CA GLY A 198 4.44 -7.89 -13.55
C GLY A 198 4.92 -7.78 -12.12
N SER A 199 5.39 -6.61 -11.66
CA SER A 199 5.79 -6.41 -10.28
C SER A 199 4.62 -6.57 -9.31
N MET A 200 3.44 -6.05 -9.67
CA MET A 200 2.25 -6.20 -8.83
C MET A 200 1.82 -7.67 -8.72
N ILE A 201 1.88 -8.43 -9.82
CA ILE A 201 1.61 -9.87 -9.77
C ILE A 201 2.61 -10.59 -8.87
N ALA A 202 3.91 -10.26 -8.96
CA ALA A 202 4.93 -10.83 -8.08
C ALA A 202 4.67 -10.48 -6.59
N GLU A 203 4.27 -9.25 -6.30
CA GLU A 203 3.88 -8.85 -4.96
C GLU A 203 2.65 -9.62 -4.46
N GLY A 204 1.64 -9.82 -5.31
CA GLY A 204 0.47 -10.63 -4.98
C GLY A 204 0.83 -12.08 -4.64
N VAL A 205 1.76 -12.69 -5.37
CA VAL A 205 2.27 -14.04 -5.05
C VAL A 205 2.96 -14.06 -3.69
N ILE A 206 3.82 -13.08 -3.39
CA ILE A 206 4.48 -12.96 -2.07
C ILE A 206 3.43 -12.73 -0.97
N ALA A 207 2.41 -11.92 -1.23
CA ALA A 207 1.31 -11.69 -0.30
C ALA A 207 0.52 -12.96 0.00
N LEU A 208 0.24 -13.78 -1.03
CA LEU A 208 -0.40 -15.10 -0.86
C LEU A 208 0.48 -16.03 0.00
N ILE A 209 1.78 -16.07 -0.23
CA ILE A 209 2.71 -16.86 0.58
C ILE A 209 2.60 -16.44 2.06
N TRP A 210 2.68 -15.16 2.37
CA TRP A 210 2.61 -14.67 3.75
C TRP A 210 1.25 -14.90 4.40
N ALA A 211 0.15 -14.73 3.67
CA ALA A 211 -1.19 -15.04 4.19
C ALA A 211 -1.34 -16.53 4.47
N THR A 212 -0.88 -17.40 3.54
CA THR A 212 -0.90 -18.85 3.71
C THR A 212 -0.04 -19.29 4.91
N LEU A 213 1.18 -18.75 5.03
CA LEU A 213 2.05 -19.04 6.18
C LEU A 213 1.38 -18.67 7.51
N ALA A 214 0.72 -17.49 7.58
CA ALA A 214 0.03 -17.06 8.78
C ALA A 214 -1.19 -17.94 9.11
N ILE A 215 -1.99 -18.34 8.11
CA ILE A 215 -3.15 -19.22 8.30
C ILE A 215 -2.72 -20.62 8.72
N SER A 216 -1.69 -21.18 8.08
CA SER A 216 -1.31 -22.59 8.24
C SER A 216 -0.43 -22.83 9.46
N PHE A 217 0.51 -21.92 9.75
CA PHE A 217 1.46 -22.12 10.85
C PHE A 217 0.80 -22.02 12.24
N PHE A 218 -0.15 -21.09 12.42
CA PHE A 218 -0.77 -20.88 13.73
C PHE A 218 -1.99 -21.76 14.00
N HIS A 219 -2.44 -22.55 13.03
CA HIS A 219 -3.60 -23.46 13.08
C HIS A 219 -4.93 -22.81 13.48
N SER A 220 -4.93 -21.65 14.13
CA SER A 220 -6.14 -20.92 14.49
C SER A 220 -5.94 -19.40 14.41
N PRO A 221 -7.01 -18.63 14.07
CA PRO A 221 -6.97 -17.18 14.09
C PRO A 221 -6.69 -16.59 15.47
N ASP A 222 -7.12 -17.25 16.55
CA ASP A 222 -6.85 -16.79 17.93
C ASP A 222 -5.38 -16.85 18.27
N ALA A 223 -4.67 -17.92 17.89
CA ALA A 223 -3.23 -18.03 18.08
C ALA A 223 -2.46 -16.98 17.29
N LEU A 224 -2.85 -16.71 16.05
CA LEU A 224 -2.31 -15.63 15.24
C LEU A 224 -2.57 -14.26 15.89
N ASN A 225 -3.80 -14.00 16.33
CA ASN A 225 -4.21 -12.73 16.94
C ASN A 225 -3.40 -12.43 18.22
N LYS A 226 -3.12 -13.46 19.04
CA LYS A 226 -2.28 -13.32 20.23
C LYS A 226 -0.87 -12.82 19.87
N VAL A 227 -0.23 -13.42 18.88
CA VAL A 227 1.11 -13.00 18.43
C VAL A 227 1.10 -11.61 17.82
N LEU A 228 0.05 -11.26 17.07
CA LEU A 228 -0.13 -9.91 16.55
C LEU A 228 -0.26 -8.87 17.65
N ALA A 229 -0.94 -9.19 18.76
CA ALA A 229 -1.06 -8.31 19.91
C ALA A 229 0.27 -8.15 20.68
N GLU A 230 1.14 -9.16 20.70
CA GLU A 230 2.45 -9.13 21.38
C GLU A 230 3.49 -8.26 20.65
N GLY A 231 3.54 -8.26 19.32
CA GLY A 231 4.61 -7.59 18.59
C GLY A 231 4.30 -7.32 17.11
N GLY A 232 3.03 -7.35 16.73
CA GLY A 232 2.56 -7.03 15.40
C GLY A 232 2.98 -8.03 14.31
N PRO A 233 2.75 -7.68 13.03
CA PRO A 233 3.07 -8.56 11.89
C PRO A 233 4.56 -8.93 11.79
N GLY A 234 5.45 -8.05 12.26
CA GLY A 234 6.89 -8.33 12.28
C GLY A 234 7.27 -9.51 13.15
N LEU A 235 6.66 -9.62 14.34
CA LEU A 235 6.88 -10.76 15.25
C LEU A 235 6.33 -12.06 14.64
N VAL A 236 5.20 -12.00 13.94
CA VAL A 236 4.66 -13.16 13.20
C VAL A 236 5.68 -13.67 12.19
N VAL A 237 6.24 -12.77 11.36
CA VAL A 237 7.28 -13.12 10.38
C VAL A 237 8.49 -13.75 11.07
N ASN A 238 8.98 -13.15 12.14
CA ASN A 238 10.14 -13.65 12.87
C ASN A 238 9.88 -15.06 13.45
N ARG A 239 8.74 -15.28 14.14
CA ARG A 239 8.37 -16.59 14.71
C ARG A 239 8.26 -17.68 13.65
N VAL A 240 7.54 -17.41 12.54
CA VAL A 240 7.37 -18.35 11.44
C VAL A 240 8.72 -18.68 10.82
N SER A 241 9.54 -17.68 10.52
CA SER A 241 10.83 -17.86 9.87
C SER A 241 11.82 -18.62 10.75
N THR A 242 11.88 -18.31 12.04
CA THR A 242 12.75 -19.02 13.00
C THR A 242 12.30 -20.47 13.21
N ALA A 243 11.00 -20.72 13.30
CA ALA A 243 10.48 -22.07 13.49
C ALA A 243 10.68 -22.97 12.24
N LEU A 244 10.54 -22.41 11.03
CA LEU A 244 10.66 -23.18 9.78
C LEU A 244 12.10 -23.30 9.30
N LEU A 245 12.91 -22.25 9.36
CA LEU A 245 14.26 -22.17 8.80
C LEU A 245 15.37 -22.06 9.88
N GLY A 246 15.03 -22.13 11.17
CA GLY A 246 15.99 -22.02 12.28
C GLY A 246 16.62 -20.62 12.39
N HIS A 247 17.83 -20.52 12.95
CA HIS A 247 18.52 -19.25 13.14
C HIS A 247 18.74 -18.46 11.85
N VAL A 248 19.00 -19.13 10.73
CA VAL A 248 19.14 -18.48 9.42
C VAL A 248 17.82 -17.81 9.02
N GLY A 249 16.69 -18.49 9.22
CA GLY A 249 15.36 -17.92 8.98
C GLY A 249 15.07 -16.69 9.82
N GLY A 250 15.42 -16.73 11.10
CA GLY A 250 15.30 -15.58 12.00
C GLY A 250 16.11 -14.37 11.52
N LEU A 251 17.36 -14.59 11.11
CA LEU A 251 18.22 -13.54 10.56
C LEU A 251 17.65 -12.94 9.26
N LEU A 252 17.21 -13.80 8.34
CA LEU A 252 16.59 -13.35 7.08
C LEU A 252 15.30 -12.57 7.34
N ALA A 253 14.51 -12.99 8.33
CA ALA A 253 13.31 -12.28 8.75
C ALA A 253 13.61 -10.85 9.26
N ILE A 254 14.65 -10.70 10.09
CA ILE A 254 15.09 -9.38 10.57
C ILE A 254 15.49 -8.49 9.39
N ILE A 255 16.30 -9.00 8.46
CA ILE A 255 16.69 -8.25 7.27
C ILE A 255 15.46 -7.85 6.45
N GLY A 256 14.55 -8.80 6.16
CA GLY A 256 13.35 -8.54 5.36
C GLY A 256 12.36 -7.59 6.02
N VAL A 257 12.10 -7.75 7.33
CA VAL A 257 11.07 -6.98 8.05
C VAL A 257 11.60 -5.68 8.63
N VAL A 258 12.89 -5.52 8.82
CA VAL A 258 13.50 -4.28 9.33
C VAL A 258 14.04 -3.42 8.20
N VAL A 259 14.94 -3.98 7.40
CA VAL A 259 15.68 -3.16 6.40
C VAL A 259 14.77 -2.70 5.26
N LEU A 260 13.93 -3.60 4.71
CA LEU A 260 13.08 -3.26 3.57
C LEU A 260 12.02 -2.19 3.90
N PRO A 261 11.25 -2.28 4.99
CA PRO A 261 10.31 -1.21 5.35
C PRO A 261 11.01 0.12 5.66
N ILE A 262 12.15 0.11 6.36
CA ILE A 262 12.89 1.34 6.65
C ILE A 262 13.29 2.06 5.35
N THR A 263 13.80 1.33 4.35
CA THR A 263 14.16 1.92 3.06
C THR A 263 12.93 2.40 2.27
N SER A 264 11.81 1.70 2.38
CA SER A 264 10.54 2.12 1.77
C SER A 264 9.97 3.37 2.44
N GLY A 265 10.11 3.50 3.75
CA GLY A 265 9.73 4.70 4.51
C GLY A 265 10.54 5.94 4.11
N ASP A 266 11.88 5.79 3.93
CA ASP A 266 12.71 6.86 3.37
C ASP A 266 12.19 7.32 2.01
N THR A 267 11.85 6.38 1.14
CA THR A 267 11.32 6.68 -0.19
C THR A 267 9.96 7.38 -0.12
N ALA A 268 9.09 7.02 0.83
CA ALA A 268 7.80 7.66 1.05
C ALA A 268 7.98 9.13 1.48
N PHE A 269 8.79 9.39 2.49
CA PHE A 269 9.08 10.76 2.94
C PHE A 269 9.77 11.60 1.86
N ARG A 270 10.62 10.99 1.04
CA ARG A 270 11.24 11.65 -0.11
C ARG A 270 10.19 12.04 -1.15
N SER A 271 9.24 11.16 -1.46
CA SER A 271 8.14 11.44 -2.39
C SER A 271 7.26 12.57 -1.86
N ALA A 272 6.90 12.55 -0.57
CA ALA A 272 6.16 13.65 0.07
C ALA A 272 6.91 14.99 -0.04
N ARG A 273 8.21 15.00 0.25
CA ARG A 273 9.06 16.18 0.12
C ARG A 273 9.09 16.71 -1.32
N LEU A 274 9.17 15.82 -2.31
CA LEU A 274 9.19 16.23 -3.72
C LEU A 274 7.85 16.83 -4.15
N ILE A 275 6.71 16.27 -3.72
CA ILE A 275 5.39 16.84 -3.99
C ILE A 275 5.25 18.23 -3.35
N ILE A 276 5.68 18.40 -2.09
CA ILE A 276 5.66 19.70 -1.41
C ILE A 276 6.57 20.70 -2.13
N ALA A 277 7.77 20.27 -2.50
CA ALA A 277 8.71 21.11 -3.23
C ALA A 277 8.14 21.58 -4.59
N ASP A 278 7.42 20.72 -5.28
CA ASP A 278 6.74 21.04 -6.53
C ASP A 278 5.59 22.07 -6.33
N ILE A 279 4.79 21.88 -5.27
CA ILE A 279 3.72 22.83 -4.90
C ILE A 279 4.28 24.23 -4.66
N PHE A 280 5.36 24.34 -3.89
CA PHE A 280 5.98 25.61 -3.51
C PHE A 280 7.07 26.07 -4.49
N LYS A 281 7.31 25.33 -5.59
CA LYS A 281 8.36 25.60 -6.58
C LYS A 281 9.76 25.74 -5.97
N LEU A 282 10.07 24.95 -4.96
CA LEU A 282 11.33 24.96 -4.25
C LEU A 282 12.35 24.02 -4.90
N SER A 283 13.51 24.54 -5.27
CA SER A 283 14.60 23.75 -5.82
C SER A 283 15.11 22.71 -4.80
N GLN A 284 15.20 21.44 -5.22
CA GLN A 284 15.71 20.34 -4.39
C GLN A 284 17.21 20.05 -4.64
N LYS A 285 17.92 20.90 -5.38
CA LYS A 285 19.36 20.76 -5.60
C LYS A 285 20.16 21.12 -4.34
N GLU A 286 19.70 22.12 -3.59
CA GLU A 286 20.36 22.63 -2.40
C GLU A 286 19.97 21.81 -1.15
N ARG A 287 20.95 21.39 -0.37
CA ARG A 287 20.75 20.59 0.86
C ARG A 287 19.86 21.32 1.88
N PHE A 288 20.08 22.61 2.07
CA PHE A 288 19.30 23.41 3.02
C PHE A 288 17.80 23.41 2.66
N LYS A 289 17.45 23.63 1.40
CA LYS A 289 16.05 23.61 0.94
C LYS A 289 15.40 22.24 1.09
N ARG A 290 16.18 21.15 1.00
CA ARG A 290 15.67 19.80 1.32
C ARG A 290 15.31 19.69 2.80
N LEU A 291 16.16 20.19 3.70
CA LEU A 291 15.94 20.12 5.15
C LEU A 291 14.75 20.96 5.61
N VAL A 292 14.54 22.13 5.02
CA VAL A 292 13.39 22.99 5.32
C VAL A 292 12.05 22.25 5.15
N ILE A 293 11.96 21.32 4.20
CA ILE A 293 10.74 20.50 4.02
C ILE A 293 10.85 19.20 4.83
N ALA A 294 12.00 18.55 4.86
CA ALA A 294 12.16 17.24 5.47
C ALA A 294 11.99 17.27 7.01
N VAL A 295 12.52 18.30 7.68
CA VAL A 295 12.43 18.41 9.14
C VAL A 295 10.97 18.50 9.61
N PRO A 296 10.12 19.41 9.08
CA PRO A 296 8.69 19.41 9.42
C PRO A 296 7.99 18.08 9.11
N LEU A 297 8.30 17.44 7.98
CA LEU A 297 7.72 16.15 7.62
C LEU A 297 8.06 15.06 8.64
N PHE A 298 9.33 14.94 9.04
CA PHE A 298 9.76 13.98 10.06
C PHE A 298 9.17 14.29 11.42
N SER A 299 9.07 15.57 11.78
CA SER A 299 8.45 16.00 13.04
C SER A 299 6.96 15.60 13.09
N VAL A 300 6.22 15.84 12.01
CA VAL A 300 4.82 15.41 11.91
C VAL A 300 4.73 13.88 11.95
N GLY A 301 5.58 13.17 11.23
CA GLY A 301 5.64 11.71 11.27
C GLY A 301 5.93 11.17 12.68
N PHE A 302 6.87 11.80 13.40
CA PHE A 302 7.18 11.45 14.79
C PHE A 302 5.97 11.68 15.71
N LEU A 303 5.29 12.83 15.61
CA LEU A 303 4.10 13.11 16.42
C LEU A 303 2.98 12.11 16.16
N ILE A 304 2.72 11.77 14.89
CA ILE A 304 1.74 10.74 14.53
C ILE A 304 2.11 9.39 15.12
N SER A 305 3.39 9.04 15.15
CA SER A 305 3.87 7.75 15.69
C SER A 305 3.61 7.56 17.18
N LEU A 306 3.29 8.63 17.92
CA LEU A 306 2.91 8.54 19.32
C LEU A 306 1.46 8.10 19.54
N SER A 307 0.68 8.02 18.46
CA SER A 307 -0.69 7.54 18.48
C SER A 307 -0.76 6.01 18.42
N ASP A 308 -1.95 5.45 18.66
CA ASP A 308 -2.19 4.01 18.56
C ASP A 308 -1.90 3.48 17.14
N PHE A 309 -1.13 2.40 17.05
CA PHE A 309 -0.75 1.79 15.77
C PHE A 309 -1.96 1.32 14.97
N GLY A 310 -2.97 0.75 15.62
CA GLY A 310 -4.19 0.29 14.93
C GLY A 310 -4.97 1.42 14.30
N LEU A 311 -4.98 2.59 14.95
CA LEU A 311 -5.59 3.80 14.41
C LEU A 311 -4.81 4.29 13.19
N ILE A 312 -3.48 4.40 13.29
CA ILE A 312 -2.61 4.80 12.18
C ILE A 312 -2.79 3.86 10.99
N TRP A 313 -2.84 2.53 11.24
CA TRP A 313 -3.03 1.53 10.20
C TRP A 313 -4.37 1.68 9.47
N ARG A 314 -5.45 2.01 10.16
CA ARG A 314 -6.77 2.23 9.54
C ARG A 314 -6.79 3.49 8.66
N TYR A 315 -6.21 4.60 9.14
CA TYR A 315 -6.07 5.81 8.31
C TYR A 315 -5.19 5.58 7.10
N PHE A 316 -4.04 4.91 7.30
CA PHE A 316 -3.14 4.51 6.21
C PHE A 316 -3.87 3.64 5.19
N GLY A 317 -4.55 2.57 5.63
CA GLY A 317 -5.26 1.67 4.75
C GLY A 317 -6.34 2.39 3.94
N TRP A 318 -7.16 3.20 4.59
CA TRP A 318 -8.19 3.98 3.90
C TRP A 318 -7.62 5.00 2.91
N ALA A 319 -6.62 5.76 3.32
CA ALA A 319 -5.98 6.75 2.45
C ALA A 319 -5.31 6.09 1.24
N ASN A 320 -4.65 4.96 1.47
CA ASN A 320 -4.02 4.17 0.42
C ASN A 320 -5.03 3.68 -0.63
N GLN A 321 -6.16 3.10 -0.18
CA GLN A 321 -7.22 2.62 -1.07
C GLN A 321 -7.97 3.76 -1.78
N THR A 322 -8.13 4.89 -1.11
CA THR A 322 -8.75 6.08 -1.72
C THR A 322 -7.88 6.62 -2.87
N LEU A 323 -6.57 6.69 -2.68
CA LEU A 323 -5.66 7.12 -3.73
C LEU A 323 -5.67 6.15 -4.91
N ALA A 324 -5.65 4.84 -4.65
CA ALA A 324 -5.77 3.83 -5.69
C ALA A 324 -7.08 3.97 -6.49
N THR A 325 -8.19 4.26 -5.81
CA THR A 325 -9.49 4.49 -6.44
C THR A 325 -9.44 5.65 -7.43
N VAL A 326 -8.85 6.79 -7.03
CA VAL A 326 -8.71 7.97 -7.93
C VAL A 326 -7.84 7.65 -9.14
N VAL A 327 -6.77 6.87 -8.95
CA VAL A 327 -5.90 6.45 -10.06
C VAL A 327 -6.61 5.51 -11.02
N LEU A 328 -7.43 4.57 -10.52
CA LEU A 328 -8.26 3.69 -11.37
C LEU A 328 -9.27 4.51 -12.18
N TRP A 329 -9.93 5.51 -11.58
CA TRP A 329 -10.80 6.44 -12.33
C TRP A 329 -10.03 7.24 -13.37
N THR A 330 -8.81 7.67 -13.05
CA THR A 330 -7.92 8.36 -14.01
C THR A 330 -7.62 7.48 -15.23
N ALA A 331 -7.33 6.19 -14.98
CA ALA A 331 -7.13 5.20 -16.04
C ALA A 331 -8.40 4.96 -16.86
N ALA A 332 -9.56 4.86 -16.21
CA ALA A 332 -10.85 4.68 -16.88
C ALA A 332 -11.16 5.85 -17.84
N VAL A 333 -11.01 7.08 -17.36
CA VAL A 333 -11.24 8.29 -18.18
C VAL A 333 -10.25 8.37 -19.35
N TYR A 334 -8.98 8.08 -19.09
CA TYR A 334 -7.97 8.01 -20.14
C TYR A 334 -8.38 6.99 -21.24
N LEU A 335 -8.79 5.78 -20.85
CA LEU A 335 -9.20 4.75 -21.81
C LEU A 335 -10.44 5.12 -22.61
N VAL A 336 -11.41 5.81 -21.98
CA VAL A 336 -12.60 6.33 -22.69
C VAL A 336 -12.18 7.36 -23.77
N ARG A 337 -11.29 8.30 -23.43
CA ARG A 337 -10.76 9.31 -24.38
C ARG A 337 -10.02 8.66 -25.54
N GLU A 338 -9.25 7.63 -25.26
CA GLU A 338 -8.52 6.86 -26.28
C GLU A 338 -9.42 5.85 -27.03
N LYS A 339 -10.73 5.82 -26.75
CA LYS A 339 -11.72 4.88 -27.35
C LYS A 339 -11.29 3.41 -27.16
N LYS A 340 -10.71 3.08 -26.02
CA LYS A 340 -10.26 1.74 -25.65
C LYS A 340 -11.19 1.10 -24.62
N LEU A 341 -11.01 -0.20 -24.37
CA LEU A 341 -11.79 -0.97 -23.39
C LEU A 341 -11.55 -0.42 -21.97
N HIS A 342 -12.39 0.51 -21.55
CA HIS A 342 -12.25 1.17 -20.25
C HIS A 342 -12.72 0.32 -19.06
N TRP A 343 -13.55 -0.71 -19.30
CA TRP A 343 -14.10 -1.56 -18.26
C TRP A 343 -13.05 -2.25 -17.40
N VAL A 344 -11.86 -2.48 -17.95
CA VAL A 344 -10.72 -3.05 -17.19
C VAL A 344 -10.29 -2.18 -16.00
N ALA A 345 -10.49 -0.88 -16.07
CA ALA A 345 -10.23 0.07 -14.99
C ALA A 345 -11.51 0.54 -14.30
N THR A 346 -12.62 0.65 -15.02
CA THR A 346 -13.90 1.14 -14.49
C THR A 346 -14.50 0.20 -13.45
N ILE A 347 -14.52 -1.13 -13.70
CA ILE A 347 -15.07 -2.10 -12.75
C ILE A 347 -14.32 -2.05 -11.41
N PRO A 348 -12.99 -2.18 -11.37
CA PRO A 348 -12.28 -2.07 -10.09
C PRO A 348 -12.39 -0.67 -9.47
N ALA A 349 -12.46 0.41 -10.26
CA ALA A 349 -12.68 1.77 -9.72
C ALA A 349 -14.01 1.89 -8.99
N ILE A 350 -15.08 1.35 -9.56
CA ILE A 350 -16.42 1.34 -8.96
C ILE A 350 -16.42 0.53 -7.66
N PHE A 351 -15.86 -0.69 -7.70
CA PHE A 351 -15.76 -1.55 -6.52
C PHE A 351 -15.00 -0.85 -5.39
N MET A 352 -13.83 -0.28 -5.69
CA MET A 352 -13.02 0.40 -4.71
C MET A 352 -13.67 1.69 -4.19
N THR A 353 -14.46 2.39 -5.02
CA THR A 353 -15.28 3.53 -4.57
C THR A 353 -16.27 3.07 -3.50
N ALA A 354 -16.98 1.97 -3.72
CA ALA A 354 -17.90 1.42 -2.73
C ALA A 354 -17.18 1.04 -1.42
N VAL A 355 -16.00 0.40 -1.51
CA VAL A 355 -15.18 0.03 -0.35
C VAL A 355 -14.78 1.26 0.47
N VAL A 356 -14.15 2.27 -0.17
CA VAL A 356 -13.57 3.41 0.57
C VAL A 356 -14.65 4.34 1.13
N THR A 357 -15.78 4.50 0.42
CA THR A 357 -16.90 5.33 0.89
C THR A 357 -17.68 4.65 2.00
N THR A 358 -17.93 3.35 1.91
CA THR A 358 -18.56 2.59 3.01
C THR A 358 -17.68 2.64 4.26
N PHE A 359 -16.36 2.46 4.12
CA PHE A 359 -15.45 2.51 5.25
C PHE A 359 -15.47 3.86 5.96
N ILE A 360 -15.33 4.98 5.24
CA ILE A 360 -15.32 6.31 5.88
C ILE A 360 -16.69 6.67 6.45
N ALA A 361 -17.76 6.22 5.82
CA ALA A 361 -19.11 6.45 6.30
C ALA A 361 -19.42 5.70 7.61
N ASN A 362 -18.95 4.44 7.73
CA ASN A 362 -19.19 3.61 8.93
C ASN A 362 -18.15 3.82 10.03
N SER A 363 -16.91 4.14 9.68
CA SER A 363 -15.80 4.20 10.61
C SER A 363 -15.96 5.33 11.64
N GLY A 364 -15.56 5.09 12.89
CA GLY A 364 -15.46 6.11 13.94
C GLY A 364 -14.45 7.22 13.64
N ILE A 365 -13.55 7.02 12.67
CA ILE A 365 -12.67 8.07 12.14
C ILE A 365 -13.34 8.94 11.06
N GLY A 366 -14.52 8.58 10.61
CA GLY A 366 -15.33 9.28 9.61
C GLY A 366 -16.67 9.72 10.18
N PHE A 367 -17.75 9.32 9.51
CA PHE A 367 -19.11 9.79 9.86
C PHE A 367 -19.82 8.92 10.92
N ASN A 368 -19.24 7.78 11.28
CA ASN A 368 -19.78 6.85 12.29
C ASN A 368 -21.24 6.41 12.02
N LEU A 369 -21.61 6.27 10.76
CA LEU A 369 -22.97 5.87 10.38
C LEU A 369 -23.15 4.35 10.58
N PRO A 370 -24.38 3.89 10.89
CA PRO A 370 -24.69 2.47 10.92
C PRO A 370 -24.30 1.76 9.61
N MET A 371 -23.79 0.53 9.71
CA MET A 371 -23.28 -0.23 8.55
C MET A 371 -24.29 -0.33 7.39
N PRO A 372 -25.60 -0.59 7.61
CA PRO A 372 -26.57 -0.60 6.51
C PRO A 372 -26.64 0.72 5.74
N ILE A 373 -26.61 1.86 6.45
CA ILE A 373 -26.63 3.20 5.83
C ILE A 373 -25.34 3.47 5.10
N ALA A 374 -24.19 3.19 5.73
CA ALA A 374 -22.86 3.36 5.13
C ALA A 374 -22.71 2.53 3.85
N THR A 375 -23.16 1.27 3.87
CA THR A 375 -23.15 0.37 2.71
C THR A 375 -24.09 0.88 1.63
N SER A 376 -25.29 1.38 1.99
CA SER A 376 -26.23 1.96 1.02
C SER A 376 -25.66 3.19 0.31
N ILE A 377 -24.89 4.03 1.00
CA ILE A 377 -24.18 5.15 0.39
C ILE A 377 -23.11 4.63 -0.60
N GLY A 378 -22.30 3.66 -0.20
CA GLY A 378 -21.28 3.06 -1.06
C GLY A 378 -21.87 2.41 -2.31
N ILE A 379 -22.94 1.63 -2.16
CA ILE A 379 -23.68 0.98 -3.26
C ILE A 379 -24.45 2.01 -4.09
N GLY A 380 -25.01 3.04 -3.48
CA GLY A 380 -25.68 4.14 -4.18
C GLY A 380 -24.75 4.86 -5.15
N LEU A 381 -23.53 5.14 -4.71
CA LEU A 381 -22.48 5.68 -5.58
C LEU A 381 -22.06 4.68 -6.68
N TYR A 382 -21.98 3.40 -6.35
CA TYR A 382 -21.79 2.32 -7.33
C TYR A 382 -22.88 2.31 -8.39
N ASN A 383 -24.16 2.28 -7.99
CA ASN A 383 -25.31 2.26 -8.92
C ASN A 383 -25.33 3.50 -9.80
N LYS A 384 -25.09 4.69 -9.22
CA LYS A 384 -25.03 5.94 -9.99
C LYS A 384 -23.92 5.95 -11.05
N ALA A 385 -22.77 5.35 -10.73
CA ALA A 385 -21.67 5.22 -11.68
C ALA A 385 -21.93 4.18 -12.79
N THR A 386 -22.77 3.15 -12.52
CA THR A 386 -23.05 2.07 -13.47
C THR A 386 -24.31 2.28 -14.30
N THR A 387 -25.35 2.94 -13.77
CA THR A 387 -26.64 3.08 -14.43
C THR A 387 -26.76 4.30 -15.34
N SER A 388 -25.84 5.25 -15.22
CA SER A 388 -25.72 6.32 -16.21
C SER A 388 -24.96 5.77 -17.43
N PRO A 389 -25.56 5.61 -18.61
CA PRO A 389 -24.87 5.11 -19.83
C PRO A 389 -23.64 5.94 -20.20
N GLU A 390 -23.55 7.09 -19.63
CA GLU A 390 -22.52 8.09 -19.81
C GLU A 390 -22.11 8.65 -18.44
N GLY A 391 -21.97 7.87 -17.42
CA GLY A 391 -21.74 8.22 -16.02
C GLY A 391 -21.62 9.74 -15.75
N ALA A 392 -22.36 10.29 -14.83
CA ALA A 392 -22.36 11.76 -14.60
C ALA A 392 -20.95 12.37 -14.49
N LEU A 393 -19.97 11.56 -14.07
CA LEU A 393 -18.54 11.91 -14.08
C LEU A 393 -17.96 11.86 -15.51
N LEU A 394 -18.32 10.88 -16.33
CA LEU A 394 -17.90 10.76 -17.73
C LEU A 394 -18.54 11.86 -18.58
N ASN A 395 -19.78 12.24 -18.30
CA ASN A 395 -20.49 13.36 -18.96
C ASN A 395 -19.95 14.74 -18.53
N ALA A 396 -19.63 14.91 -17.25
CA ALA A 396 -18.99 16.14 -16.77
C ALA A 396 -17.60 16.34 -17.41
N LEU A 397 -16.90 15.23 -17.69
CA LEU A 397 -15.59 15.26 -18.35
C LEU A 397 -15.69 15.49 -19.86
N ALA A 398 -16.70 14.93 -20.53
CA ALA A 398 -16.98 15.22 -21.93
C ALA A 398 -17.50 16.65 -22.16
N ALA A 399 -18.20 17.23 -21.18
CA ALA A 399 -18.63 18.63 -21.22
C ALA A 399 -17.47 19.62 -21.07
N SER A 400 -16.42 19.26 -20.31
CA SER A 400 -15.22 20.08 -20.17
C SER A 400 -14.36 20.14 -21.44
N GLU A 401 -14.47 19.16 -22.33
CA GLU A 401 -13.80 19.17 -23.65
C GLU A 401 -14.47 20.07 -24.67
N LYS A 402 -15.77 20.37 -24.51
CA LYS A 402 -16.49 21.33 -25.38
C LYS A 402 -16.30 22.80 -24.97
N ALA A 403 -15.74 23.02 -23.76
CA ALA A 403 -15.52 24.36 -23.21
C ALA A 403 -14.03 24.80 -23.24
N ALA A 404 -13.13 23.95 -23.72
CA ALA A 404 -11.71 24.22 -23.99
C ALA A 404 -11.43 24.16 -25.51
#